data_fbd4a25e1a982e2df5be605490aa665c
#
_entry.id   fbd4a25e1a982e2df5be605490aa665c
#
_cell.length_a   1.000
_cell.length_b   1.000
_cell.length_c   1.000
_cell.angle_alpha   90.00
_cell.angle_beta   90.00
_cell.angle_gamma   90.00
#
_symmetry.space_group_name_H-M   'P 1'
#
loop_
_entity.id
_entity.type
_entity.pdbx_description
1 polymer ?
#
loop_
_entity_poly.entity_id
_entity_poly.type
_entity_poly.pdbx_seq_one_letter_code
_entity_poly.pdbx_strand_id
1 'polypeptide(L)'
;MNVFEFVFVGLQGNMMPLSNYQGQPIFIVNTASECGYTTQYQELQRIWMDYKQSGLIVIGMPCDDFGHQEPGDEETIAEFCETNYQTSFPMTGKYHVMGVSAHPLFHAIREEFGDDATPRWNFHKYLFDRNGQMVGQWPSATPPDDSAITHQIECNLQSWVL
;
A
#
# COMPACT_ATOMS: atom_id res chain seq x y z
N MET A 1 -0.93 7.51 -15.65
CA MET A 1 -1.95 6.76 -14.89
C MET A 1 -2.52 7.60 -13.76
N ASN A 2 -3.71 7.27 -13.30
CA ASN A 2 -4.34 7.90 -12.15
C ASN A 2 -4.79 6.78 -11.20
N VAL A 3 -4.25 6.76 -9.98
CA VAL A 3 -4.51 5.69 -9.01
C VAL A 3 -6.00 5.59 -8.64
N PHE A 4 -6.74 6.70 -8.71
CA PHE A 4 -8.16 6.71 -8.35
C PHE A 4 -9.06 5.96 -9.34
N GLU A 5 -8.53 5.58 -10.50
CA GLU A 5 -9.28 4.80 -11.50
C GLU A 5 -9.32 3.30 -11.22
N PHE A 6 -8.58 2.83 -10.21
CA PHE A 6 -8.46 1.40 -9.92
C PHE A 6 -9.40 0.98 -8.79
N VAL A 7 -9.81 -0.28 -8.83
CA VAL A 7 -10.74 -0.87 -7.87
C VAL A 7 -10.13 -2.13 -7.30
N PHE A 8 -10.22 -2.29 -6.00
CA PHE A 8 -9.84 -3.52 -5.30
C PHE A 8 -11.05 -4.12 -4.59
N VAL A 9 -10.95 -5.39 -4.24
CA VAL A 9 -11.84 -6.01 -3.26
C VAL A 9 -11.12 -5.95 -1.92
N GLY A 10 -11.80 -5.48 -0.90
CA GLY A 10 -11.24 -5.37 0.43
C GLY A 10 -11.00 -6.72 1.09
N LEU A 11 -10.21 -6.73 2.16
CA LEU A 11 -9.85 -7.94 2.90
C LEU A 11 -11.08 -8.69 3.42
N GLN A 12 -12.18 -7.98 3.66
CA GLN A 12 -13.43 -8.55 4.16
C GLN A 12 -14.49 -8.72 3.07
N GLY A 13 -14.07 -8.66 1.80
CA GLY A 13 -14.95 -8.92 0.65
C GLY A 13 -15.72 -7.71 0.13
N ASN A 14 -15.62 -6.55 0.76
CA ASN A 14 -16.28 -5.33 0.32
C ASN A 14 -15.59 -4.73 -0.89
N MET A 15 -16.36 -4.03 -1.73
CA MET A 15 -15.77 -3.28 -2.84
C MET A 15 -14.98 -2.08 -2.31
N MET A 16 -13.81 -1.84 -2.91
CA MET A 16 -12.88 -0.83 -2.46
C MET A 16 -12.34 -0.04 -3.66
N PRO A 17 -13.21 0.76 -4.31
CA PRO A 17 -12.76 1.61 -5.41
C PRO A 17 -11.91 2.75 -4.83
N LEU A 18 -10.74 2.98 -5.43
CA LEU A 18 -9.85 4.03 -4.94
C LEU A 18 -10.41 5.42 -5.20
N SER A 19 -11.43 5.55 -6.06
CA SER A 19 -12.16 6.81 -6.24
C SER A 19 -12.84 7.30 -4.95
N ASN A 20 -13.08 6.41 -3.98
CA ASN A 20 -13.59 6.81 -2.67
C ASN A 20 -12.62 7.73 -1.92
N TYR A 21 -11.35 7.71 -2.29
CA TYR A 21 -10.30 8.50 -1.65
C TYR A 21 -9.82 9.67 -2.51
N GLN A 22 -10.58 10.00 -3.55
CA GLN A 22 -10.21 11.06 -4.48
C GLN A 22 -9.90 12.37 -3.73
N GLY A 23 -8.78 13.00 -4.09
CA GLY A 23 -8.32 14.20 -3.42
C GLY A 23 -7.45 13.96 -2.19
N GLN A 24 -7.18 12.70 -1.84
CA GLN A 24 -6.33 12.33 -0.71
C GLN A 24 -5.08 11.61 -1.18
N PRO A 25 -3.90 11.88 -0.59
CA PRO A 25 -2.71 11.09 -0.89
C PRO A 25 -2.91 9.63 -0.45
N ILE A 26 -2.41 8.69 -1.25
CA ILE A 26 -2.53 7.26 -0.96
C ILE A 26 -1.15 6.63 -0.87
N PHE A 27 -0.88 5.92 0.22
CA PHE A 27 0.34 5.16 0.46
C PHE A 27 0.00 3.67 0.38
N ILE A 28 0.49 2.99 -0.66
CA ILE A 28 0.17 1.58 -0.93
C ILE A 28 1.41 0.71 -0.71
N VAL A 29 1.24 -0.39 0.02
CA VAL A 29 2.32 -1.34 0.33
C VAL A 29 1.81 -2.76 0.12
N ASN A 30 2.55 -3.58 -0.62
CA ASN A 30 2.25 -5.01 -0.72
C ASN A 30 2.82 -5.72 0.51
N THR A 31 1.99 -6.50 1.19
CA THR A 31 2.30 -7.02 2.53
C THR A 31 2.36 -8.54 2.57
N ALA A 32 3.00 -9.08 3.61
CA ALA A 32 3.08 -10.51 3.87
C ALA A 32 3.20 -10.78 5.36
N SER A 33 2.71 -11.95 5.80
CA SER A 33 2.66 -12.34 7.21
C SER A 33 3.87 -13.14 7.68
N GLU A 34 4.69 -13.65 6.77
CA GLU A 34 5.80 -14.56 7.08
C GLU A 34 7.15 -14.08 6.53
N CYS A 35 7.29 -12.78 6.32
CA CYS A 35 8.49 -12.14 5.76
C CYS A 35 9.38 -11.61 6.89
N GLY A 36 10.69 -11.48 6.61
CA GLY A 36 11.60 -10.79 7.51
C GLY A 36 11.24 -9.32 7.74
N TYR A 37 10.48 -8.72 6.82
CA TYR A 37 10.00 -7.34 6.95
C TYR A 37 8.60 -7.22 7.53
N THR A 38 7.97 -8.31 7.97
CA THR A 38 6.58 -8.29 8.47
C THR A 38 6.40 -7.35 9.66
N THR A 39 7.45 -7.13 10.46
CA THR A 39 7.40 -6.17 11.56
C THR A 39 7.13 -4.74 11.09
N GLN A 40 7.30 -4.43 9.81
CA GLN A 40 6.95 -3.12 9.25
C GLN A 40 5.45 -2.81 9.34
N TYR A 41 4.59 -3.79 9.62
CA TYR A 41 3.19 -3.50 9.97
C TYR A 41 3.09 -2.51 11.13
N GLN A 42 4.02 -2.54 12.08
CA GLN A 42 4.04 -1.59 13.19
C GLN A 42 4.18 -0.15 12.72
N GLU A 43 5.15 0.09 11.83
CA GLU A 43 5.40 1.44 11.32
C GLU A 43 4.28 1.88 10.38
N LEU A 44 3.70 0.96 9.61
CA LEU A 44 2.54 1.28 8.77
C LEU A 44 1.36 1.74 9.63
N GLN A 45 1.09 1.06 10.73
CA GLN A 45 0.02 1.45 11.64
C GLN A 45 0.31 2.80 12.29
N ARG A 46 1.56 3.06 12.65
CA ARG A 46 1.97 4.35 13.20
C ARG A 46 1.74 5.49 12.20
N ILE A 47 2.18 5.30 10.94
CA ILE A 47 1.96 6.29 9.87
C ILE A 47 0.46 6.54 9.68
N TRP A 48 -0.34 5.49 9.69
CA TRP A 48 -1.79 5.61 9.59
C TRP A 48 -2.37 6.45 10.73
N MET A 49 -2.00 6.14 11.97
CA MET A 49 -2.50 6.86 13.14
C MET A 49 -2.04 8.32 13.15
N ASP A 50 -0.82 8.58 12.71
CA ASP A 50 -0.25 9.93 12.73
C ASP A 50 -0.86 10.83 11.65
N TYR A 51 -1.21 10.30 10.48
CA TYR A 51 -1.56 11.13 9.33
C TYR A 51 -2.99 10.95 8.82
N LYS A 52 -3.77 10.00 9.32
CA LYS A 52 -5.12 9.76 8.80
C LYS A 52 -6.02 10.98 8.96
N GLN A 53 -5.91 11.70 10.06
CA GLN A 53 -6.72 12.90 10.29
C GLN A 53 -6.31 14.06 9.41
N SER A 54 -5.07 14.05 8.93
CA SER A 54 -4.59 15.05 7.96
C SER A 54 -4.91 14.68 6.52
N GLY A 55 -5.50 13.50 6.29
CA GLY A 55 -6.01 13.09 4.98
C GLY A 55 -5.25 11.97 4.30
N LEU A 56 -4.19 11.41 4.88
CA LEU A 56 -3.48 10.29 4.27
C LEU A 56 -4.31 9.01 4.34
N ILE A 57 -4.33 8.28 3.24
CA ILE A 57 -4.86 6.92 3.17
C ILE A 57 -3.69 5.95 3.06
N VAL A 58 -3.63 4.97 3.96
CA VAL A 58 -2.67 3.86 3.90
C VAL A 58 -3.42 2.61 3.47
N ILE A 59 -2.91 1.89 2.48
CA ILE A 59 -3.52 0.66 1.99
C ILE A 59 -2.48 -0.45 2.02
N GLY A 60 -2.76 -1.50 2.78
CA GLY A 60 -2.01 -2.74 2.74
C GLY A 60 -2.61 -3.70 1.74
N MET A 61 -1.77 -4.35 0.94
CA MET A 61 -2.22 -5.29 -0.09
C MET A 61 -1.49 -6.62 0.09
N PRO A 62 -2.12 -7.62 0.73
CA PRO A 62 -1.50 -8.93 0.89
C PRO A 62 -1.17 -9.57 -0.45
N CYS A 63 0.03 -10.14 -0.56
CA CYS A 63 0.52 -10.73 -1.79
C CYS A 63 1.43 -11.92 -1.48
N ASP A 64 1.22 -13.04 -2.17
CA ASP A 64 2.00 -14.27 -1.99
C ASP A 64 3.06 -14.47 -3.10
N ASP A 65 3.27 -13.47 -3.94
CA ASP A 65 4.16 -13.60 -5.12
C ASP A 65 5.63 -13.73 -4.76
N PHE A 66 6.04 -13.26 -3.58
CA PHE A 66 7.45 -13.22 -3.18
C PHE A 66 7.74 -14.25 -2.09
N GLY A 67 8.32 -15.37 -2.50
CA GLY A 67 8.73 -16.42 -1.57
C GLY A 67 7.58 -17.14 -0.88
N HIS A 68 6.34 -16.98 -1.37
CA HIS A 68 5.15 -17.58 -0.77
C HIS A 68 5.03 -17.26 0.72
N GLN A 69 5.28 -16.01 1.09
CA GLN A 69 5.30 -15.55 2.48
C GLN A 69 3.96 -14.98 2.94
N GLU A 70 2.90 -15.15 2.14
CA GLU A 70 1.52 -14.85 2.51
C GLU A 70 0.62 -16.01 2.09
N PRO A 71 0.79 -17.21 2.67
CA PRO A 71 0.07 -18.41 2.22
C PRO A 71 -1.38 -18.49 2.70
N GLY A 72 -1.77 -17.70 3.71
CA GLY A 72 -3.09 -17.74 4.29
C GLY A 72 -4.17 -17.12 3.39
N ASP A 73 -5.42 -17.41 3.70
CA ASP A 73 -6.55 -16.75 3.07
C ASP A 73 -6.83 -15.40 3.74
N GLU A 74 -7.81 -14.68 3.21
CA GLU A 74 -8.15 -13.34 3.69
C GLU A 74 -8.55 -13.32 5.17
N GLU A 75 -9.30 -14.32 5.62
CA GLU A 75 -9.70 -14.41 7.03
C GLU A 75 -8.49 -14.61 7.95
N THR A 76 -7.58 -15.49 7.55
CA THR A 76 -6.33 -15.75 8.29
C THR A 76 -5.45 -14.50 8.35
N ILE A 77 -5.35 -13.76 7.25
CA ILE A 77 -4.58 -12.52 7.19
C ILE A 77 -5.18 -11.46 8.12
N ALA A 78 -6.49 -11.29 8.07
CA ALA A 78 -7.19 -10.32 8.93
C ALA A 78 -6.94 -10.62 10.42
N GLU A 79 -7.05 -11.89 10.79
CA GLU A 79 -6.80 -12.34 12.16
C GLU A 79 -5.34 -12.12 12.57
N PHE A 80 -4.40 -12.42 11.70
CA PHE A 80 -2.97 -12.20 11.94
C PHE A 80 -2.67 -10.73 12.22
N CYS A 81 -3.18 -9.83 11.38
CA CYS A 81 -2.93 -8.39 11.49
C CYS A 81 -3.55 -7.84 12.77
N GLU A 82 -4.77 -8.25 13.11
CA GLU A 82 -5.44 -7.79 14.33
C GLU A 82 -4.71 -8.29 15.58
N THR A 83 -4.38 -9.58 15.62
CA THR A 83 -3.78 -10.21 16.80
C THR A 83 -2.38 -9.70 17.07
N ASN A 84 -1.55 -9.56 16.03
CA ASN A 84 -0.12 -9.26 16.21
C ASN A 84 0.21 -7.78 16.14
N TYR A 85 -0.55 -6.98 15.36
CA TYR A 85 -0.20 -5.59 15.09
C TYR A 85 -1.35 -4.62 15.33
N GLN A 86 -2.55 -5.11 15.55
CA GLN A 86 -3.75 -4.30 15.80
C GLN A 86 -3.93 -3.23 14.70
N THR A 87 -3.76 -3.65 13.45
CA THR A 87 -3.85 -2.75 12.32
C THR A 87 -5.27 -2.26 12.11
N SER A 88 -5.43 -0.99 11.75
CA SER A 88 -6.71 -0.39 11.45
C SER A 88 -6.72 0.36 10.12
N PHE A 89 -5.61 0.40 9.39
CA PHE A 89 -5.60 0.98 8.04
C PHE A 89 -6.31 0.04 7.05
N PRO A 90 -6.87 0.61 5.96
CA PRO A 90 -7.53 -0.21 4.94
C PRO A 90 -6.62 -1.27 4.35
N MET A 91 -7.16 -2.46 4.13
CA MET A 91 -6.43 -3.55 3.48
C MET A 91 -7.29 -4.16 2.37
N THR A 92 -6.65 -4.52 1.27
CA THR A 92 -7.29 -5.28 0.20
C THR A 92 -7.23 -6.77 0.49
N GLY A 93 -7.98 -7.57 -0.27
CA GLY A 93 -7.76 -9.01 -0.36
C GLY A 93 -6.41 -9.30 -0.99
N LYS A 94 -6.10 -10.58 -1.13
CA LYS A 94 -4.84 -11.02 -1.78
C LYS A 94 -4.88 -10.73 -3.27
N TYR A 95 -3.79 -10.18 -3.78
CA TYR A 95 -3.62 -9.90 -5.21
C TYR A 95 -2.23 -10.31 -5.67
N HIS A 96 -2.13 -10.64 -6.95
CA HIS A 96 -0.85 -10.73 -7.61
C HIS A 96 -0.38 -9.33 -8.01
N VAL A 97 0.92 -9.09 -7.90
CA VAL A 97 1.54 -7.80 -8.24
C VAL A 97 2.54 -7.93 -9.39
N MET A 98 2.82 -9.16 -9.83
CA MET A 98 3.71 -9.43 -10.98
C MET A 98 3.06 -10.44 -11.91
N GLY A 99 3.58 -10.48 -13.13
CA GLY A 99 3.12 -11.39 -14.17
C GLY A 99 1.79 -10.97 -14.78
N VAL A 100 1.25 -11.85 -15.61
CA VAL A 100 0.03 -11.58 -16.38
C VAL A 100 -1.20 -11.45 -15.47
N SER A 101 -1.18 -12.10 -14.31
CA SER A 101 -2.29 -12.10 -13.36
C SER A 101 -2.25 -10.94 -12.37
N ALA A 102 -1.27 -10.04 -12.48
CA ALA A 102 -1.15 -8.89 -11.59
C ALA A 102 -2.40 -8.01 -11.70
N HIS A 103 -2.77 -7.38 -10.57
CA HIS A 103 -3.82 -6.38 -10.58
C HIS A 103 -3.50 -5.27 -11.60
N PRO A 104 -4.50 -4.72 -12.30
CA PRO A 104 -4.28 -3.69 -13.34
C PRO A 104 -3.42 -2.50 -12.90
N LEU A 105 -3.45 -2.13 -11.62
CA LEU A 105 -2.58 -1.06 -11.10
C LEU A 105 -1.11 -1.34 -11.40
N PHE A 106 -0.65 -2.58 -11.22
CA PHE A 106 0.76 -2.93 -11.42
C PHE A 106 1.14 -3.02 -12.89
N HIS A 107 0.19 -3.39 -13.76
CA HIS A 107 0.39 -3.28 -15.20
C HIS A 107 0.56 -1.82 -15.62
N ALA A 108 -0.27 -0.92 -15.07
CA ALA A 108 -0.17 0.51 -15.35
C ALA A 108 1.16 1.10 -14.84
N ILE A 109 1.60 0.71 -13.66
CA ILE A 109 2.89 1.16 -13.11
C ILE A 109 4.03 0.73 -14.04
N ARG A 110 4.04 -0.53 -14.47
CA ARG A 110 5.08 -1.02 -15.37
C ARG A 110 5.06 -0.31 -16.71
N GLU A 111 3.87 -0.09 -17.26
CA GLU A 111 3.72 0.57 -18.56
C GLU A 111 4.23 2.01 -18.53
N GLU A 112 3.94 2.75 -17.46
CA GLU A 112 4.32 4.16 -17.38
C GLU A 112 5.72 4.39 -16.84
N PHE A 113 6.18 3.58 -15.87
CA PHE A 113 7.42 3.80 -15.13
C PHE A 113 8.49 2.73 -15.39
N GLY A 114 8.15 1.64 -16.09
CA GLY A 114 9.08 0.56 -16.40
C GLY A 114 9.07 -0.57 -15.38
N ASP A 115 9.74 -1.67 -15.72
CA ASP A 115 9.81 -2.87 -14.89
C ASP A 115 10.44 -2.59 -13.53
N ASP A 116 11.39 -1.66 -13.46
CA ASP A 116 12.09 -1.32 -12.22
C ASP A 116 11.19 -0.67 -11.20
N ALA A 117 10.03 -0.14 -11.61
CA ALA A 117 9.06 0.46 -10.70
C ALA A 117 8.08 -0.53 -10.09
N THR A 118 8.03 -1.78 -10.59
CA THR A 118 7.14 -2.79 -10.02
C THR A 118 7.71 -3.33 -8.71
N PRO A 119 6.86 -3.91 -7.83
CA PRO A 119 7.36 -4.47 -6.58
C PRO A 119 8.41 -5.54 -6.83
N ARG A 120 9.51 -5.51 -6.06
CA ARG A 120 10.61 -6.48 -6.17
C ARG A 120 10.61 -7.49 -5.04
N TRP A 121 9.92 -7.16 -3.96
CA TRP A 121 9.79 -8.03 -2.80
C TRP A 121 8.61 -7.55 -1.96
N ASN A 122 8.34 -8.22 -0.86
CA ASN A 122 7.31 -7.82 0.10
C ASN A 122 7.63 -6.43 0.69
N PHE A 123 6.62 -5.67 1.00
CA PHE A 123 6.72 -4.34 1.61
C PHE A 123 7.42 -3.30 0.71
N HIS A 124 7.25 -3.41 -0.60
CA HIS A 124 7.57 -2.34 -1.54
C HIS A 124 6.50 -1.25 -1.40
N LYS A 125 6.91 0.02 -1.42
CA LYS A 125 6.03 1.13 -1.06
C LYS A 125 5.88 2.11 -2.21
N TYR A 126 4.65 2.61 -2.36
CA TYR A 126 4.30 3.63 -3.36
C TYR A 126 3.53 4.76 -2.69
N LEU A 127 3.84 6.00 -3.04
CA LEU A 127 3.05 7.15 -2.62
C LEU A 127 2.47 7.84 -3.87
N PHE A 128 1.16 8.08 -3.83
CA PHE A 128 0.43 8.81 -4.86
C PHE A 128 -0.09 10.11 -4.25
N ASP A 129 -0.03 11.20 -5.03
CA ASP A 129 -0.47 12.50 -4.58
C ASP A 129 -2.00 12.64 -4.65
N ARG A 130 -2.51 13.82 -4.33
CA ARG A 130 -3.95 14.13 -4.33
C ARG A 130 -4.59 14.04 -5.71
N ASN A 131 -3.78 14.12 -6.75
CA ASN A 131 -4.24 14.01 -8.14
C ASN A 131 -4.12 12.58 -8.68
N GLY A 132 -3.69 11.64 -7.86
CA GLY A 132 -3.54 10.24 -8.25
C GLY A 132 -2.25 9.92 -8.99
N GLN A 133 -1.27 10.83 -8.98
CA GLN A 133 0.03 10.65 -9.63
C GLN A 133 1.04 10.08 -8.64
N MET A 134 1.88 9.14 -9.09
CA MET A 134 2.95 8.60 -8.26
C MET A 134 4.01 9.67 -8.02
N VAL A 135 4.32 9.93 -6.76
CA VAL A 135 5.35 10.90 -6.35
C VAL A 135 6.54 10.24 -5.67
N GLY A 136 6.45 8.96 -5.34
CA GLY A 136 7.58 8.25 -4.76
C GLY A 136 7.35 6.76 -4.68
N GLN A 137 8.46 6.01 -4.63
CA GLN A 137 8.47 4.60 -4.34
C GLN A 137 9.72 4.25 -3.55
N TRP A 138 9.63 3.23 -2.71
CA TRP A 138 10.74 2.81 -1.85
C TRP A 138 10.79 1.30 -1.74
N PRO A 139 12.01 0.72 -1.69
CA PRO A 139 12.15 -0.73 -1.61
C PRO A 139 11.78 -1.27 -0.24
N SER A 140 11.71 -2.60 -0.14
CA SER A 140 11.32 -3.32 1.07
C SER A 140 12.12 -2.90 2.31
N ALA A 141 13.43 -2.71 2.16
CA ALA A 141 14.30 -2.41 3.30
C ALA A 141 14.11 -1.02 3.90
N THR A 142 13.48 -0.10 3.17
CA THR A 142 13.20 1.24 3.70
C THR A 142 11.99 1.16 4.62
N PRO A 143 12.12 1.44 5.92
CA PRO A 143 10.98 1.39 6.83
C PRO A 143 9.92 2.42 6.44
N PRO A 144 8.63 2.13 6.68
CA PRO A 144 7.57 3.09 6.34
C PRO A 144 7.70 4.45 7.00
N ASP A 145 8.32 4.52 8.18
CA ASP A 145 8.53 5.77 8.91
C ASP A 145 9.91 6.39 8.66
N ASP A 146 10.63 5.94 7.64
CA ASP A 146 11.87 6.59 7.20
C ASP A 146 11.59 8.07 6.89
N SER A 147 12.55 8.95 7.24
CA SER A 147 12.37 10.38 7.09
C SER A 147 12.15 10.80 5.62
N ALA A 148 12.70 10.07 4.66
CA ALA A 148 12.44 10.33 3.24
C ALA A 148 10.98 10.12 2.88
N ILE A 149 10.33 9.10 3.48
CA ILE A 149 8.92 8.79 3.26
C ILE A 149 8.04 9.80 3.98
N THR A 150 8.27 10.03 5.28
CA THR A 150 7.44 10.95 6.06
C THR A 150 7.52 12.37 5.54
N HIS A 151 8.68 12.80 5.05
CA HIS A 151 8.83 14.10 4.42
C HIS A 151 7.94 14.22 3.18
N GLN A 152 7.95 13.22 2.31
CA GLN A 152 7.09 13.22 1.12
C GLN A 152 5.62 13.19 1.47
N ILE A 153 5.23 12.40 2.47
CA ILE A 153 3.85 12.38 2.95
C ILE A 153 3.43 13.78 3.40
N GLU A 154 4.24 14.42 4.24
CA GLU A 154 3.91 15.75 4.77
C GLU A 154 3.84 16.80 3.67
N CYS A 155 4.74 16.77 2.70
CA CYS A 155 4.70 17.67 1.55
C CYS A 155 3.39 17.53 0.77
N ASN A 156 2.91 16.31 0.59
CA ASN A 156 1.69 16.05 -0.17
C ASN A 156 0.42 16.35 0.63
N LEU A 157 0.49 16.34 1.95
CA LEU A 157 -0.63 16.73 2.80
C LEU A 157 -0.79 18.25 2.90
N GLN A 158 0.29 19.01 2.77
CA GLN A 158 0.29 20.46 2.95
C GLN A 158 0.00 21.23 1.67
N SER A 159 0.02 20.57 0.52
CA SER A 159 -0.01 21.25 -0.79
C SER A 159 -1.27 22.05 -1.07
N TRP A 160 -2.34 21.89 -0.27
CA TRP A 160 -3.62 22.60 -0.45
C TRP A 160 -3.87 23.68 0.60
N VAL A 161 -2.97 23.83 1.52
CA VAL A 161 -3.06 24.86 2.57
C VAL A 161 -2.44 26.14 2.00
N LEU A 162 -3.28 27.06 1.58
CA LEU A 162 -2.88 28.36 1.06
C LEU A 162 -3.28 29.47 2.01
#